data_e3ba6d9ebab090684831db84a9cb7cac
#
_entry.id   e3ba6d9ebab090684831db84a9cb7cac
#
_cell.length_a   1.000
_cell.length_b   1.000
_cell.length_c   1.000
_cell.angle_alpha   90.00
_cell.angle_beta   90.00
_cell.angle_gamma   90.00
#
_symmetry.space_group_name_H-M   'P 1'
#
loop_
_entity.id
_entity.type
_entity.pdbx_description
1 polymer ?
#
loop_
_entity_poly.entity_id
_entity_poly.type
_entity_poly.pdbx_seq_one_letter_code
_entity_poly.pdbx_strand_id
1 'polypeptide(L)'
;MKRAMVTGAGARLGQAMAVYLAERGYEVAVHYSQSAKGAEETAAVIRALGRFAVTLQADLTSEAQTQALVPAAVAALGGPITCLINNASIFEYDTVQTATKRSWDRAMGSNLRAPFLLTQEFAVQCPQAVLDDGGEPRAQGLIVNMIDQRILKLTPEFSTYTIAKMGLWALTQTASQGLAPHIRVNAIGP
;
A
#
# COMPACT_ATOMS: atom_id res chain seq x y z
N MET A 1 13.25 10.12 -11.60
CA MET A 1 12.39 9.07 -12.18
C MET A 1 11.33 8.70 -11.15
N LYS A 2 10.05 8.60 -11.51
CA LYS A 2 8.95 8.30 -10.58
C LYS A 2 8.82 6.80 -10.42
N ARG A 3 8.79 6.28 -9.19
CA ARG A 3 8.64 4.85 -8.90
C ARG A 3 7.55 4.62 -7.87
N ALA A 4 6.73 3.60 -8.09
CA ALA A 4 5.63 3.26 -7.21
C ALA A 4 5.62 1.78 -6.86
N MET A 5 5.06 1.46 -5.70
CA MET A 5 4.67 0.10 -5.33
C MET A 5 3.18 0.08 -5.00
N VAL A 6 2.45 -0.90 -5.55
CA VAL A 6 1.03 -1.11 -5.28
C VAL A 6 0.83 -2.51 -4.73
N THR A 7 0.31 -2.61 -3.49
CA THR A 7 0.04 -3.92 -2.90
C THR A 7 -1.30 -4.48 -3.38
N GLY A 8 -1.35 -5.82 -3.64
CA GLY A 8 -2.54 -6.46 -4.18
C GLY A 8 -2.90 -5.99 -5.60
N ALA A 9 -1.88 -5.73 -6.43
CA ALA A 9 -2.05 -5.14 -7.76
C ALA A 9 -2.32 -6.17 -8.87
N GLY A 10 -2.55 -7.44 -8.54
CA GLY A 10 -2.87 -8.49 -9.52
C GLY A 10 -4.33 -8.50 -9.99
N ALA A 11 -5.21 -7.62 -9.48
CA ALA A 11 -6.62 -7.59 -9.87
C ALA A 11 -7.33 -6.31 -9.42
N ARG A 12 -8.50 -6.06 -10.02
CA ARG A 12 -9.49 -5.06 -9.57
C ARG A 12 -8.87 -3.66 -9.36
N LEU A 13 -9.14 -3.01 -8.20
CA LEU A 13 -8.65 -1.67 -7.89
C LEU A 13 -7.14 -1.56 -7.89
N GLY A 14 -6.42 -2.55 -7.35
CA GLY A 14 -4.96 -2.55 -7.33
C GLY A 14 -4.36 -2.55 -8.74
N GLN A 15 -4.90 -3.36 -9.64
CA GLN A 15 -4.51 -3.37 -11.05
C GLN A 15 -4.77 -2.01 -11.71
N ALA A 16 -5.99 -1.47 -11.54
CA ALA A 16 -6.36 -0.18 -12.12
C ALA A 16 -5.44 0.96 -11.63
N MET A 17 -5.12 0.99 -10.33
CA MET A 17 -4.22 1.99 -9.75
C MET A 17 -2.78 1.84 -10.26
N ALA A 18 -2.29 0.61 -10.42
CA ALA A 18 -0.95 0.35 -10.96
C ALA A 18 -0.83 0.84 -12.41
N VAL A 19 -1.81 0.54 -13.25
CA VAL A 19 -1.86 1.02 -14.65
C VAL A 19 -2.00 2.55 -14.70
N TYR A 20 -2.87 3.12 -13.89
CA TYR A 20 -3.06 4.58 -13.80
C TYR A 20 -1.77 5.33 -13.42
N LEU A 21 -0.97 4.78 -12.52
CA LEU A 21 0.33 5.35 -12.15
C LEU A 21 1.32 5.25 -13.33
N ALA A 22 1.33 4.13 -14.05
CA ALA A 22 2.18 3.96 -15.22
C ALA A 22 1.87 4.96 -16.33
N GLU A 23 0.59 5.24 -16.61
CA GLU A 23 0.14 6.29 -17.54
C GLU A 23 0.67 7.69 -17.16
N ARG A 24 0.96 7.90 -15.87
CA ARG A 24 1.52 9.16 -15.30
C ARG A 24 3.03 9.14 -15.14
N GLY A 25 3.68 8.17 -15.76
CA GLY A 25 5.13 8.11 -15.86
C GLY A 25 5.83 7.40 -14.72
N TYR A 26 5.10 6.63 -13.91
CA TYR A 26 5.72 5.79 -12.87
C TYR A 26 6.22 4.47 -13.43
N GLU A 27 7.36 4.01 -12.96
CA GLU A 27 7.75 2.61 -12.96
C GLU A 27 7.09 1.93 -11.77
N VAL A 28 6.61 0.70 -11.90
CA VAL A 28 5.72 0.12 -10.90
C VAL A 28 6.17 -1.26 -10.44
N ALA A 29 6.30 -1.43 -9.14
CA ALA A 29 6.36 -2.73 -8.49
C ALA A 29 4.93 -3.22 -8.20
N VAL A 30 4.54 -4.28 -8.87
CA VAL A 30 3.22 -4.92 -8.81
C VAL A 30 3.28 -6.05 -7.79
N HIS A 31 2.83 -5.78 -6.55
CA HIS A 31 2.83 -6.81 -5.52
C HIS A 31 1.57 -7.68 -5.61
N TYR A 32 1.76 -8.99 -5.35
CA TYR A 32 0.70 -9.99 -5.22
C TYR A 32 1.03 -11.01 -4.12
N SER A 33 0.00 -11.68 -3.58
CA SER A 33 0.18 -12.84 -2.69
C SER A 33 0.01 -14.15 -3.47
N GLN A 34 -1.15 -14.38 -4.06
CA GLN A 34 -1.48 -15.63 -4.76
C GLN A 34 -1.81 -15.43 -6.26
N SER A 35 -2.15 -14.22 -6.69
CA SER A 35 -2.58 -13.90 -8.06
C SER A 35 -1.37 -13.62 -8.97
N ALA A 36 -0.48 -14.59 -9.16
CA ALA A 36 0.71 -14.45 -9.99
C ALA A 36 0.36 -14.10 -11.44
N LYS A 37 -0.62 -14.80 -12.02
CA LYS A 37 -1.09 -14.55 -13.39
C LYS A 37 -1.62 -13.11 -13.54
N GLY A 38 -2.51 -12.67 -12.64
CA GLY A 38 -3.06 -11.30 -12.71
C GLY A 38 -2.01 -10.22 -12.48
N ALA A 39 -0.99 -10.48 -11.63
CA ALA A 39 0.13 -9.56 -11.45
C ALA A 39 0.96 -9.42 -12.73
N GLU A 40 1.24 -10.54 -13.42
CA GLU A 40 1.98 -10.50 -14.67
C GLU A 40 1.17 -9.85 -15.80
N GLU A 41 -0.14 -10.08 -15.87
CA GLU A 41 -1.04 -9.38 -16.80
C GLU A 41 -0.99 -7.87 -16.55
N THR A 42 -1.02 -7.43 -15.28
CA THR A 42 -0.88 -6.02 -14.91
C THR A 42 0.48 -5.45 -15.34
N ALA A 43 1.55 -6.17 -15.07
CA ALA A 43 2.90 -5.77 -15.44
C ALA A 43 3.08 -5.71 -16.97
N ALA A 44 2.47 -6.63 -17.71
CA ALA A 44 2.48 -6.62 -19.17
C ALA A 44 1.79 -5.37 -19.76
N VAL A 45 0.64 -4.98 -19.20
CA VAL A 45 -0.05 -3.73 -19.59
C VAL A 45 0.85 -2.51 -19.33
N ILE A 46 1.49 -2.45 -18.15
CA ILE A 46 2.40 -1.35 -17.82
C ILE A 46 3.61 -1.28 -18.78
N ARG A 47 4.18 -2.44 -19.11
CA ARG A 47 5.29 -2.50 -20.08
C ARG A 47 4.86 -2.07 -21.49
N ALA A 48 3.63 -2.40 -21.90
CA ALA A 48 3.06 -1.94 -23.16
C ALA A 48 2.87 -0.41 -23.25
N LEU A 49 2.72 0.26 -22.08
CA LEU A 49 2.73 1.72 -21.95
C LEU A 49 4.15 2.32 -22.02
N GLY A 50 5.19 1.51 -22.26
CA GLY A 50 6.58 1.94 -22.29
C GLY A 50 7.16 2.24 -20.91
N ARG A 51 6.59 1.65 -19.83
CA ARG A 51 7.09 1.80 -18.46
C ARG A 51 7.67 0.48 -17.94
N PHE A 52 8.65 0.60 -17.06
CA PHE A 52 9.19 -0.59 -16.41
C PHE A 52 8.23 -1.09 -15.31
N ALA A 53 8.04 -2.41 -15.27
CA ALA A 53 7.24 -3.06 -14.25
C ALA A 53 7.87 -4.38 -13.82
N VAL A 54 7.86 -4.62 -12.51
CA VAL A 54 8.28 -5.87 -11.87
C VAL A 54 7.15 -6.43 -11.02
N THR A 55 7.01 -7.75 -11.02
CA THR A 55 6.08 -8.43 -10.10
C THR A 55 6.84 -8.90 -8.86
N LEU A 56 6.27 -8.67 -7.67
CA LEU A 56 6.84 -9.06 -6.39
C LEU A 56 5.82 -9.87 -5.59
N GLN A 57 6.21 -11.08 -5.19
CA GLN A 57 5.36 -11.97 -4.39
C GLN A 57 5.72 -11.81 -2.90
N ALA A 58 4.69 -11.62 -2.07
CA ALA A 58 4.80 -11.69 -0.62
C ALA A 58 3.45 -12.03 0.02
N ASP A 59 3.47 -12.75 1.14
CA ASP A 59 2.31 -12.88 2.02
C ASP A 59 2.37 -11.79 3.09
N LEU A 60 1.46 -10.83 3.03
CA LEU A 60 1.40 -9.70 3.96
C LEU A 60 0.98 -10.10 5.38
N THR A 61 0.59 -11.34 5.63
CA THR A 61 0.43 -11.88 6.99
C THR A 61 1.77 -12.33 7.59
N SER A 62 2.82 -12.43 6.78
CA SER A 62 4.19 -12.70 7.19
C SER A 62 4.96 -11.40 7.39
N GLU A 63 5.35 -11.11 8.62
CA GLU A 63 6.11 -9.89 8.94
C GLU A 63 7.44 -9.81 8.17
N ALA A 64 8.19 -10.91 8.13
CA ALA A 64 9.48 -10.96 7.43
C ALA A 64 9.34 -10.70 5.92
N GLN A 65 8.31 -11.29 5.27
CA GLN A 65 8.07 -11.03 3.85
C GLN A 65 7.62 -9.59 3.59
N THR A 66 6.81 -9.03 4.49
CA THR A 66 6.33 -7.65 4.39
C THR A 66 7.48 -6.65 4.52
N GLN A 67 8.38 -6.83 5.48
CA GLN A 67 9.55 -5.96 5.67
C GLN A 67 10.52 -6.02 4.49
N ALA A 68 10.69 -7.17 3.86
CA ALA A 68 11.56 -7.33 2.70
C ALA A 68 11.00 -6.68 1.41
N LEU A 69 9.70 -6.36 1.36
CA LEU A 69 9.03 -6.01 0.11
C LEU A 69 9.44 -4.64 -0.44
N VAL A 70 9.54 -3.61 0.40
CA VAL A 70 10.00 -2.27 -0.04
C VAL A 70 11.46 -2.30 -0.48
N PRO A 71 12.41 -2.88 0.28
CA PRO A 71 13.78 -3.07 -0.21
C PRO A 71 13.87 -3.81 -1.55
N ALA A 72 13.08 -4.87 -1.72
CA ALA A 72 13.04 -5.60 -2.99
C ALA A 72 12.52 -4.74 -4.16
N ALA A 73 11.50 -3.91 -3.91
CA ALA A 73 10.98 -2.98 -4.91
C ALA A 73 12.01 -1.92 -5.30
N VAL A 74 12.73 -1.36 -4.33
CA VAL A 74 13.81 -0.38 -4.55
C VAL A 74 14.93 -0.98 -5.39
N ALA A 75 15.37 -2.19 -5.06
CA ALA A 75 16.41 -2.91 -5.81
C ALA A 75 15.97 -3.21 -7.25
N ALA A 76 14.77 -3.75 -7.42
CA ALA A 76 14.24 -4.14 -8.73
C ALA A 76 13.95 -2.95 -9.65
N LEU A 77 13.49 -1.81 -9.11
CA LEU A 77 13.22 -0.59 -9.86
C LEU A 77 14.45 0.31 -10.02
N GLY A 78 15.60 -0.06 -9.42
CA GLY A 78 16.86 0.68 -9.54
C GLY A 78 16.86 2.04 -8.83
N GLY A 79 16.15 2.17 -7.70
CA GLY A 79 16.16 3.36 -6.86
C GLY A 79 14.92 3.56 -6.01
N PRO A 80 14.88 4.63 -5.20
CA PRO A 80 13.84 4.82 -4.22
C PRO A 80 12.44 4.90 -4.85
N ILE A 81 11.47 4.24 -4.20
CA ILE A 81 10.06 4.41 -4.53
C ILE A 81 9.54 5.68 -3.85
N THR A 82 8.77 6.46 -4.60
CA THR A 82 8.21 7.74 -4.14
C THR A 82 6.69 7.70 -3.98
N CYS A 83 6.06 6.58 -4.33
CA CYS A 83 4.62 6.34 -4.13
C CYS A 83 4.38 4.92 -3.64
N LEU A 84 3.70 4.78 -2.50
CA LEU A 84 3.26 3.51 -1.94
C LEU A 84 1.73 3.50 -1.85
N ILE A 85 1.09 2.50 -2.47
CA ILE A 85 -0.35 2.27 -2.33
C ILE A 85 -0.58 0.99 -1.52
N ASN A 86 -1.03 1.14 -0.29
CA ASN A 86 -1.47 0.05 0.58
C ASN A 86 -2.90 -0.34 0.23
N ASN A 87 -3.05 -1.17 -0.82
CA ASN A 87 -4.35 -1.60 -1.35
C ASN A 87 -4.70 -3.05 -0.99
N ALA A 88 -3.74 -3.94 -0.81
CA ALA A 88 -4.02 -5.32 -0.43
C ALA A 88 -4.91 -5.39 0.81
N SER A 89 -5.89 -6.28 0.78
CA SER A 89 -6.84 -6.40 1.89
C SER A 89 -7.42 -7.81 1.96
N ILE A 90 -7.55 -8.32 3.18
CA ILE A 90 -8.34 -9.51 3.50
C ILE A 90 -9.71 -9.02 3.97
N PHE A 91 -10.77 -9.55 3.36
CA PHE A 91 -12.15 -9.22 3.68
C PHE A 91 -12.92 -10.51 3.93
N GLU A 92 -12.96 -10.92 5.20
CA GLU A 92 -13.60 -12.16 5.66
C GLU A 92 -14.77 -11.80 6.58
N TYR A 93 -15.87 -12.55 6.46
CA TYR A 93 -17.06 -12.34 7.29
C TYR A 93 -16.82 -12.87 8.70
N ASP A 94 -17.07 -12.04 9.69
CA ASP A 94 -17.17 -12.39 11.10
C ASP A 94 -18.02 -11.37 11.88
N THR A 95 -18.35 -11.72 13.11
CA THR A 95 -18.96 -10.83 14.10
C THR A 95 -18.15 -10.94 15.39
N VAL A 96 -18.45 -10.13 16.40
CA VAL A 96 -17.83 -10.24 17.72
C VAL A 96 -17.99 -11.65 18.32
N GLN A 97 -19.11 -12.33 18.01
CA GLN A 97 -19.40 -13.67 18.51
C GLN A 97 -18.70 -14.80 17.73
N THR A 98 -18.45 -14.59 16.43
CA THR A 98 -17.90 -15.64 15.56
C THR A 98 -16.43 -15.43 15.20
N ALA A 99 -15.86 -14.28 15.53
CA ALA A 99 -14.45 -13.99 15.31
C ALA A 99 -13.55 -15.00 16.04
N THR A 100 -12.56 -15.51 15.34
CA THR A 100 -11.58 -16.45 15.86
C THR A 100 -10.21 -15.80 15.95
N LYS A 101 -9.29 -16.42 16.69
CA LYS A 101 -7.88 -15.99 16.67
C LYS A 101 -7.34 -15.91 15.24
N ARG A 102 -7.71 -16.87 14.41
CA ARG A 102 -7.26 -16.91 13.00
C ARG A 102 -7.81 -15.73 12.18
N SER A 103 -9.13 -15.43 12.23
CA SER A 103 -9.70 -14.29 11.51
C SER A 103 -9.14 -12.96 12.00
N TRP A 104 -8.94 -12.84 13.32
CA TRP A 104 -8.29 -11.69 13.94
C TRP A 104 -6.86 -11.48 13.43
N ASP A 105 -6.00 -12.51 13.56
CA ASP A 105 -4.60 -12.41 13.16
C ASP A 105 -4.46 -12.08 11.66
N ARG A 106 -5.31 -12.66 10.80
CA ARG A 106 -5.30 -12.39 9.36
C ARG A 106 -5.76 -10.96 9.04
N ALA A 107 -6.84 -10.51 9.64
CA ALA A 107 -7.36 -9.16 9.41
C ALA A 107 -6.36 -8.10 9.90
N MET A 108 -5.86 -8.24 11.13
CA MET A 108 -4.88 -7.32 11.72
C MET A 108 -3.55 -7.38 10.99
N GLY A 109 -3.06 -8.57 10.66
CA GLY A 109 -1.80 -8.77 9.96
C GLY A 109 -1.79 -8.08 8.60
N SER A 110 -2.74 -8.43 7.75
CA SER A 110 -2.78 -7.93 6.37
C SER A 110 -3.26 -6.48 6.24
N ASN A 111 -4.31 -6.08 7.01
CA ASN A 111 -4.96 -4.80 6.76
C ASN A 111 -4.44 -3.65 7.65
N LEU A 112 -3.67 -3.95 8.70
CA LEU A 112 -3.12 -2.94 9.61
C LEU A 112 -1.61 -3.10 9.82
N ARG A 113 -1.14 -4.28 10.27
CA ARG A 113 0.28 -4.49 10.57
C ARG A 113 1.15 -4.33 9.32
N ALA A 114 0.74 -4.93 8.20
CA ALA A 114 1.49 -4.83 6.96
C ALA A 114 1.59 -3.39 6.44
N PRO A 115 0.51 -2.60 6.30
CA PRO A 115 0.61 -1.18 5.97
C PRO A 115 1.52 -0.39 6.92
N PHE A 116 1.52 -0.71 8.22
CA PHE A 116 2.40 -0.07 9.20
C PHE A 116 3.87 -0.35 8.87
N LEU A 117 4.25 -1.63 8.68
CA LEU A 117 5.62 -2.03 8.34
C LEU A 117 6.07 -1.45 6.99
N LEU A 118 5.20 -1.52 5.98
CA LEU A 118 5.49 -0.94 4.66
C LEU A 118 5.69 0.58 4.74
N THR A 119 4.96 1.27 5.61
CA THR A 119 5.14 2.70 5.88
C THR A 119 6.49 2.98 6.51
N GLN A 120 6.93 2.15 7.47
CA GLN A 120 8.26 2.26 8.09
C GLN A 120 9.37 2.07 7.05
N GLU A 121 9.34 0.98 6.29
CA GLU A 121 10.33 0.68 5.25
C GLU A 121 10.33 1.74 4.13
N PHE A 122 9.16 2.26 3.77
CA PHE A 122 9.05 3.36 2.81
C PHE A 122 9.72 4.64 3.34
N ALA A 123 9.49 4.99 4.60
CA ALA A 123 10.07 6.19 5.20
C ALA A 123 11.60 6.16 5.26
N VAL A 124 12.19 4.98 5.48
CA VAL A 124 13.66 4.80 5.52
C VAL A 124 14.33 5.17 4.20
N GLN A 125 13.73 4.84 3.06
CA GLN A 125 14.32 5.01 1.73
C GLN A 125 13.81 6.24 0.97
N CYS A 126 12.73 6.88 1.45
CA CYS A 126 12.12 8.03 0.76
C CYS A 126 13.04 9.25 0.81
N PRO A 127 13.26 9.95 -0.31
CA PRO A 127 14.04 11.18 -0.31
C PRO A 127 13.43 12.27 0.58
N GLN A 128 14.29 13.11 1.12
CA GLN A 128 13.89 14.27 1.93
C GLN A 128 13.11 15.29 1.07
N ALA A 129 12.27 16.09 1.72
CA ALA A 129 11.61 17.20 1.06
C ALA A 129 12.63 18.16 0.45
N VAL A 130 12.31 18.72 -0.69
CA VAL A 130 13.08 19.78 -1.32
C VAL A 130 12.36 21.11 -1.18
N LEU A 131 13.10 22.21 -1.05
CA LEU A 131 12.48 23.54 -1.01
C LEU A 131 12.09 23.94 -2.44
N ASP A 132 10.93 24.54 -2.59
CA ASP A 132 10.54 25.19 -3.83
C ASP A 132 11.11 26.62 -3.92
N ASP A 133 10.79 27.33 -5.02
CA ASP A 133 11.26 28.71 -5.26
C ASP A 133 10.80 29.71 -4.19
N GLY A 134 9.73 29.41 -3.44
CA GLY A 134 9.24 30.19 -2.32
C GLY A 134 9.85 29.82 -0.97
N GLY A 135 10.74 28.81 -0.93
CA GLY A 135 11.34 28.28 0.29
C GLY A 135 10.43 27.31 1.06
N GLU A 136 9.32 26.87 0.49
CA GLU A 136 8.39 25.94 1.12
C GLU A 136 8.79 24.48 0.84
N PRO A 137 8.72 23.59 1.85
CA PRO A 137 9.10 22.18 1.65
C PRO A 137 8.09 21.43 0.78
N ARG A 138 8.58 20.78 -0.26
CA ARG A 138 7.80 19.91 -1.16
C ARG A 138 8.12 18.45 -0.88
N ALA A 139 7.14 17.74 -0.38
CA ALA A 139 7.25 16.31 -0.08
C ALA A 139 7.66 15.52 -1.33
N GLN A 140 8.58 14.59 -1.17
CA GLN A 140 9.06 13.70 -2.24
C GLN A 140 8.35 12.33 -2.20
N GLY A 141 7.70 11.99 -1.09
CA GLY A 141 6.98 10.74 -0.90
C GLY A 141 5.46 10.92 -0.79
N LEU A 142 4.73 9.90 -1.25
CA LEU A 142 3.28 9.77 -1.06
C LEU A 142 2.95 8.33 -0.63
N ILE A 143 2.21 8.21 0.47
CA ILE A 143 1.56 6.96 0.87
C ILE A 143 0.06 7.14 0.76
N VAL A 144 -0.63 6.17 0.15
CA VAL A 144 -2.09 6.11 0.10
C VAL A 144 -2.56 4.80 0.73
N ASN A 145 -3.34 4.90 1.78
CA ASN A 145 -3.96 3.76 2.46
C ASN A 145 -5.40 3.57 1.96
N MET A 146 -5.70 2.39 1.43
CA MET A 146 -7.07 2.04 1.05
C MET A 146 -7.84 1.63 2.31
N ILE A 147 -8.63 2.55 2.84
CA ILE A 147 -9.54 2.32 3.96
C ILE A 147 -10.90 1.81 3.44
N ASP A 148 -11.97 2.02 4.15
CA ASP A 148 -13.32 1.58 3.76
C ASP A 148 -14.36 2.56 4.33
N GLN A 149 -15.50 2.73 3.68
CA GLN A 149 -16.62 3.52 4.19
C GLN A 149 -17.11 3.05 5.58
N ARG A 150 -16.84 1.78 5.95
CA ARG A 150 -17.19 1.22 7.26
C ARG A 150 -16.55 1.97 8.43
N ILE A 151 -15.48 2.71 8.24
CA ILE A 151 -14.92 3.56 9.30
C ILE A 151 -15.86 4.70 9.69
N LEU A 152 -16.77 5.10 8.80
CA LEU A 152 -17.77 6.15 9.04
C LEU A 152 -19.15 5.59 9.39
N LYS A 153 -19.45 4.34 8.96
CA LYS A 153 -20.72 3.67 9.18
C LYS A 153 -20.49 2.26 9.68
N LEU A 154 -20.37 2.11 10.98
CA LEU A 154 -20.13 0.81 11.62
C LEU A 154 -21.34 -0.10 11.51
N THR A 155 -21.08 -1.39 11.27
CA THR A 155 -22.07 -2.48 11.28
C THR A 155 -21.56 -3.63 12.14
N PRO A 156 -22.44 -4.53 12.65
CA PRO A 156 -21.98 -5.66 13.48
C PRO A 156 -21.20 -6.73 12.70
N GLU A 157 -21.32 -6.75 11.38
CA GLU A 157 -20.61 -7.68 10.50
C GLU A 157 -19.22 -7.19 10.14
N PHE A 158 -18.34 -8.13 9.77
CA PHE A 158 -16.94 -7.86 9.41
C PHE A 158 -16.18 -7.15 10.53
N SER A 159 -16.37 -7.61 11.77
CA SER A 159 -15.86 -6.95 12.97
C SER A 159 -14.35 -6.78 12.94
N THR A 160 -13.58 -7.87 12.68
CA THR A 160 -12.12 -7.80 12.69
C THR A 160 -11.58 -6.93 11.54
N TYR A 161 -12.21 -7.02 10.37
CA TYR A 161 -11.89 -6.15 9.23
C TYR A 161 -12.13 -4.67 9.57
N THR A 162 -13.30 -4.35 10.11
CA THR A 162 -13.65 -2.98 10.48
C THR A 162 -12.67 -2.39 11.49
N ILE A 163 -12.31 -3.17 12.54
CA ILE A 163 -11.31 -2.75 13.53
C ILE A 163 -9.94 -2.48 12.86
N ALA A 164 -9.50 -3.37 11.95
CA ALA A 164 -8.25 -3.17 11.22
C ALA A 164 -8.28 -1.90 10.35
N LYS A 165 -9.40 -1.62 9.65
CA LYS A 165 -9.55 -0.41 8.83
C LYS A 165 -9.65 0.87 9.67
N MET A 166 -10.28 0.82 10.85
CA MET A 166 -10.25 1.91 11.82
C MET A 166 -8.82 2.19 12.31
N GLY A 167 -8.05 1.12 12.62
CA GLY A 167 -6.63 1.23 12.95
C GLY A 167 -5.81 1.84 11.81
N LEU A 168 -6.08 1.43 10.56
CA LEU A 168 -5.41 1.99 9.38
C LEU A 168 -5.73 3.48 9.17
N TRP A 169 -6.95 3.89 9.48
CA TRP A 169 -7.32 5.31 9.49
C TRP A 169 -6.53 6.10 10.56
N ALA A 170 -6.45 5.57 11.77
CA ALA A 170 -5.64 6.20 12.84
C ALA A 170 -4.15 6.26 12.44
N LEU A 171 -3.60 5.19 11.87
CA LEU A 171 -2.23 5.17 11.31
C LEU A 171 -2.05 6.25 10.25
N THR A 172 -3.01 6.43 9.35
CA THR A 172 -2.93 7.47 8.30
C THR A 172 -2.78 8.86 8.91
N GLN A 173 -3.58 9.18 9.93
CA GLN A 173 -3.56 10.47 10.60
C GLN A 173 -2.25 10.70 11.37
N THR A 174 -1.80 9.71 12.15
CA THR A 174 -0.56 9.84 12.93
C THR A 174 0.68 9.87 12.04
N ALA A 175 0.73 9.02 11.01
CA ALA A 175 1.84 9.00 10.06
C ALA A 175 1.91 10.28 9.22
N SER A 176 0.76 10.88 8.85
CA SER A 176 0.76 12.16 8.12
C SER A 176 1.42 13.30 8.91
N GLN A 177 1.25 13.29 10.22
CA GLN A 177 1.89 14.28 11.11
C GLN A 177 3.37 13.95 11.34
N GLY A 178 3.69 12.68 11.60
CA GLY A 178 5.05 12.26 11.97
C GLY A 178 6.03 12.21 10.79
N LEU A 179 5.54 12.09 9.55
CA LEU A 179 6.39 12.01 8.35
C LEU A 179 6.44 13.31 7.53
N ALA A 180 5.67 14.32 7.93
CA ALA A 180 5.76 15.65 7.35
C ALA A 180 7.14 16.28 7.70
N PRO A 181 7.71 17.13 6.81
CA PRO A 181 7.21 17.54 5.49
C PRO A 181 7.65 16.60 4.35
N HIS A 182 8.33 15.49 4.64
CA HIS A 182 9.03 14.66 3.64
C HIS A 182 8.08 13.75 2.86
N ILE A 183 7.06 13.23 3.55
CA ILE A 183 6.12 12.24 3.01
C ILE A 183 4.69 12.69 3.35
N ARG A 184 3.85 12.74 2.33
CA ARG A 184 2.40 12.88 2.51
C ARG A 184 1.76 11.51 2.71
N VAL A 185 0.88 11.40 3.69
CA VAL A 185 0.12 10.17 3.94
C VAL A 185 -1.37 10.49 3.87
N ASN A 186 -2.06 9.84 2.94
CA ASN A 186 -3.49 10.03 2.69
C ASN A 186 -4.24 8.69 2.72
N ALA A 187 -5.56 8.76 2.74
CA ALA A 187 -6.42 7.60 2.62
C ALA A 187 -7.51 7.81 1.58
N ILE A 188 -7.97 6.68 0.99
CA ILE A 188 -9.14 6.62 0.12
C ILE A 188 -10.08 5.56 0.68
N GLY A 189 -11.35 5.92 0.89
CA GLY A 189 -12.42 5.02 1.31
C GLY A 189 -13.43 4.84 0.19
N PRO A 190 -13.28 3.79 -0.63
CA PRO A 190 -14.24 3.48 -1.68
C PRO A 190 -15.58 2.95 -1.13
#